data_8b9db0f485feda1775580cfc956cd3cf
#
_entry.id   8b9db0f485feda1775580cfc956cd3cf
#
_cell.length_a   1.000
_cell.length_b   1.000
_cell.length_c   1.000
_cell.angle_alpha   90.00
_cell.angle_beta   90.00
_cell.angle_gamma   90.00
#
_symmetry.space_group_name_H-M   'P 1'
#
loop_
_entity.id
_entity.type
_entity.pdbx_description
1 polymer ?
#
loop_
_entity_poly.entity_id
_entity_poly.type
_entity_poly.pdbx_seq_one_letter_code
_entity_poly.pdbx_strand_id
1 'polypeptide(L)'
;MTLQSPDPIPADAQVEQQPAASGRRGLLFNVNLVFIAQVVIYGLAFCLRVVLARGLGDEGLGTYSLFFVAVLVAGAIANLGVGLGNIYFLNKAQYSYEELLSGSIFVFGASSLAALAFLVAYAIVLEPDLFVSGRSYWLYAMALPAVVAYVLLTSFLHGRSRFAALGGVAVAQGIIGVGLVGILYVLDELDVFSALAAWVASFLLADIVALLLVGLNSIDFQRALRPRWNVLRDQIRYGAQGQVANLAQLFNYRLDQFLVAAFVSRAGVGHYTVAVGLSESVWWLSSSVALVLMPRLTEMDPERAAEMTSLACRNTVLASVVAAIALIAVSPIAIDILFGDEFSAAQTPLILLMPGIIAACATRILGSYLFSQGRLIYNTYATFIALGLTIVLDLALIPSSGVNGAAIASSIAYIASLGATLYWYRQVSGRRIGEALVVRPGDARHYLDAWKSVTGRLSFRKG
;
A
#
# COMPACT_ATOMS: atom_id res chain seq x y z
N MET A 1 -26.42 -9.82 -30.57
CA MET A 1 -26.93 -8.68 -29.79
C MET A 1 -25.98 -7.51 -30.05
N THR A 2 -26.29 -6.67 -31.01
CA THR A 2 -25.50 -5.57 -31.50
C THR A 2 -25.48 -4.46 -30.44
N LEU A 3 -24.29 -4.09 -29.98
CA LEU A 3 -24.06 -2.93 -29.10
C LEU A 3 -24.37 -1.66 -29.90
N GLN A 4 -25.45 -0.99 -29.57
CA GLN A 4 -25.72 0.37 -30.05
C GLN A 4 -24.61 1.30 -29.51
N SER A 5 -24.00 2.06 -30.41
CA SER A 5 -23.08 3.14 -30.05
C SER A 5 -23.81 4.21 -29.25
N PRO A 6 -23.24 4.71 -28.14
CA PRO A 6 -23.85 5.81 -27.38
C PRO A 6 -23.84 7.09 -28.21
N ASP A 7 -24.87 7.92 -28.00
CA ASP A 7 -25.03 9.23 -28.64
C ASP A 7 -23.80 10.13 -28.40
N PRO A 8 -23.42 10.98 -29.38
CA PRO A 8 -22.29 11.88 -29.22
C PRO A 8 -22.55 12.94 -28.13
N ILE A 9 -21.54 13.13 -27.27
CA ILE A 9 -21.56 14.12 -26.18
C ILE A 9 -21.72 15.53 -26.76
N PRO A 10 -22.61 16.39 -26.20
CA PRO A 10 -22.76 17.78 -26.63
C PRO A 10 -21.43 18.54 -26.58
N ALA A 11 -21.19 19.40 -27.58
CA ALA A 11 -19.92 20.10 -27.78
C ALA A 11 -19.55 21.11 -26.66
N ASP A 12 -20.50 21.45 -25.80
CA ASP A 12 -20.36 22.33 -24.64
C ASP A 12 -19.89 21.62 -23.34
N ALA A 13 -19.80 20.29 -23.37
CA ALA A 13 -19.20 19.49 -22.30
C ALA A 13 -17.67 19.28 -22.49
N GLN A 14 -17.02 20.15 -23.29
CA GLN A 14 -15.57 20.16 -23.36
C GLN A 14 -15.01 20.63 -22.00
N VAL A 15 -14.82 19.67 -21.10
CA VAL A 15 -13.92 19.81 -19.97
C VAL A 15 -12.61 20.35 -20.54
N GLU A 16 -12.16 21.51 -20.03
CA GLU A 16 -10.86 22.09 -20.30
C GLU A 16 -9.81 20.95 -20.28
N GLN A 17 -9.53 20.44 -21.44
CA GLN A 17 -8.37 19.56 -21.64
C GLN A 17 -7.17 20.45 -21.38
N GLN A 18 -6.65 20.39 -20.14
CA GLN A 18 -5.31 20.93 -19.89
C GLN A 18 -4.39 20.35 -20.97
N PRO A 19 -3.66 21.20 -21.70
CA PRO A 19 -2.88 20.76 -22.84
C PRO A 19 -1.94 19.64 -22.44
N ALA A 20 -1.86 18.61 -23.25
CA ALA A 20 -0.91 17.51 -23.17
C ALA A 20 0.53 17.98 -23.42
N ALA A 21 0.98 18.97 -22.68
CA ALA A 21 2.32 19.56 -22.70
C ALA A 21 3.04 19.32 -21.39
N SER A 22 2.99 18.11 -20.86
CA SER A 22 4.07 17.65 -20.01
C SER A 22 5.10 16.96 -20.88
N GLY A 23 5.92 17.75 -21.55
CA GLY A 23 7.15 17.25 -22.14
C GLY A 23 7.92 16.44 -21.09
N ARG A 24 8.89 15.62 -21.54
CA ARG A 24 9.76 14.76 -20.69
C ARG A 24 10.15 15.37 -19.32
N ARG A 25 10.23 16.70 -19.22
CA ARG A 25 10.48 17.45 -17.96
C ARG A 25 9.31 17.39 -16.99
N GLY A 26 8.07 17.47 -17.45
CA GLY A 26 6.88 17.42 -16.59
C GLY A 26 6.65 16.00 -16.03
N LEU A 27 6.89 14.97 -16.82
CA LEU A 27 6.82 13.57 -16.37
C LEU A 27 7.85 13.29 -15.29
N LEU A 28 9.11 13.69 -15.51
CA LEU A 28 10.20 13.52 -14.53
C LEU A 28 9.93 14.31 -13.25
N PHE A 29 9.35 15.52 -13.34
CA PHE A 29 8.96 16.30 -12.18
C PHE A 29 7.88 15.60 -11.36
N ASN A 30 6.85 15.07 -11.99
CA ASN A 30 5.78 14.33 -11.31
C ASN A 30 6.29 13.05 -10.66
N VAL A 31 7.17 12.29 -11.32
CA VAL A 31 7.80 11.08 -10.76
C VAL A 31 8.63 11.43 -9.52
N ASN A 32 9.44 12.49 -9.59
CA ASN A 32 10.24 12.92 -8.44
C ASN A 32 9.37 13.38 -7.27
N LEU A 33 8.28 14.10 -7.54
CA LEU A 33 7.35 14.55 -6.51
C LEU A 33 6.65 13.38 -5.81
N VAL A 34 6.16 12.40 -6.58
CA VAL A 34 5.56 11.17 -6.03
C VAL A 34 6.59 10.39 -5.22
N PHE A 35 7.83 10.31 -5.68
CA PHE A 35 8.91 9.64 -4.94
C PHE A 35 9.21 10.33 -3.60
N ILE A 36 9.34 11.67 -3.58
CA ILE A 36 9.57 12.43 -2.34
C ILE A 36 8.38 12.24 -1.38
N ALA A 37 7.14 12.36 -1.88
CA ALA A 37 5.96 12.11 -1.07
C ALA A 37 5.97 10.70 -0.45
N GLN A 38 6.34 9.69 -1.23
CA GLN A 38 6.42 8.30 -0.76
C GLN A 38 7.47 8.12 0.36
N VAL A 39 8.65 8.72 0.21
CA VAL A 39 9.71 8.69 1.25
C VAL A 39 9.23 9.37 2.53
N VAL A 40 8.57 10.53 2.41
CA VAL A 40 8.01 11.25 3.56
C VAL A 40 6.93 10.43 4.25
N ILE A 41 6.01 9.82 3.50
CA ILE A 41 4.94 8.96 4.04
C ILE A 41 5.53 7.77 4.81
N TYR A 42 6.54 7.11 4.26
CA TYR A 42 7.20 5.99 4.95
C TYR A 42 7.91 6.45 6.23
N GLY A 43 8.59 7.60 6.19
CA GLY A 43 9.21 8.19 7.38
C GLY A 43 8.19 8.52 8.46
N LEU A 44 7.06 9.14 8.10
CA LEU A 44 5.97 9.45 9.02
C LEU A 44 5.34 8.18 9.61
N ALA A 45 5.10 7.15 8.80
CA ALA A 45 4.56 5.87 9.26
C ALA A 45 5.53 5.17 10.24
N PHE A 46 6.84 5.27 9.99
CA PHE A 46 7.86 4.76 10.90
C PHE A 46 7.87 5.52 12.22
N CYS A 47 7.89 6.87 12.18
CA CYS A 47 7.82 7.72 13.38
C CYS A 47 6.55 7.43 14.20
N LEU A 48 5.39 7.33 13.53
CA LEU A 48 4.14 6.98 14.19
C LEU A 48 4.24 5.65 14.94
N ARG A 49 4.81 4.64 14.31
CA ARG A 49 5.00 3.30 14.93
C ARG A 49 5.89 3.37 16.16
N VAL A 50 6.98 4.14 16.10
CA VAL A 50 7.89 4.32 17.24
C VAL A 50 7.17 4.99 18.42
N VAL A 51 6.43 6.09 18.17
CA VAL A 51 5.69 6.81 19.23
C VAL A 51 4.60 5.91 19.84
N LEU A 52 3.87 5.17 18.99
CA LEU A 52 2.84 4.23 19.46
C LEU A 52 3.43 3.10 20.30
N ALA A 53 4.56 2.52 19.89
CA ALA A 53 5.21 1.47 20.65
C ALA A 53 5.67 1.97 22.02
N ARG A 54 6.31 3.13 22.06
CA ARG A 54 6.79 3.75 23.32
C ARG A 54 5.68 4.13 24.26
N GLY A 55 4.55 4.59 23.74
CA GLY A 55 3.45 5.07 24.56
C GLY A 55 2.42 4.01 24.97
N LEU A 56 2.25 2.96 24.15
CA LEU A 56 1.22 1.95 24.38
C LEU A 56 1.76 0.62 24.88
N GLY A 57 3.07 0.38 24.77
CA GLY A 57 3.66 -0.91 25.02
C GLY A 57 3.29 -1.97 23.97
N ASP A 58 3.72 -3.21 24.17
CA ASP A 58 3.57 -4.30 23.22
C ASP A 58 2.11 -4.74 23.04
N GLU A 59 1.34 -4.87 24.13
CA GLU A 59 -0.08 -5.26 24.09
C GLU A 59 -0.94 -4.15 23.48
N GLY A 60 -0.67 -2.88 23.84
CA GLY A 60 -1.37 -1.73 23.31
C GLY A 60 -1.11 -1.52 21.82
N LEU A 61 0.14 -1.63 21.39
CA LEU A 61 0.52 -1.59 19.96
C LEU A 61 -0.14 -2.73 19.19
N GLY A 62 -0.19 -3.93 19.76
CA GLY A 62 -0.88 -5.08 19.17
C GLY A 62 -2.36 -4.82 18.95
N THR A 63 -3.04 -4.28 19.97
CA THR A 63 -4.45 -3.92 19.89
C THR A 63 -4.71 -2.83 18.84
N TYR A 64 -3.88 -1.78 18.82
CA TYR A 64 -3.93 -0.74 17.79
C TYR A 64 -3.75 -1.32 16.39
N SER A 65 -2.77 -2.20 16.20
CA SER A 65 -2.46 -2.80 14.90
C SER A 65 -3.59 -3.68 14.38
N LEU A 66 -4.23 -4.45 15.25
CA LEU A 66 -5.41 -5.25 14.88
C LEU A 66 -6.58 -4.39 14.41
N PHE A 67 -6.88 -3.32 15.14
CA PHE A 67 -7.91 -2.36 14.73
C PHE A 67 -7.58 -1.78 13.35
N PHE A 68 -6.37 -1.28 13.19
CA PHE A 68 -5.89 -0.68 11.94
C PHE A 68 -6.06 -1.65 10.76
N VAL A 69 -5.61 -2.90 10.89
CA VAL A 69 -5.70 -3.89 9.82
C VAL A 69 -7.14 -4.30 9.56
N ALA A 70 -7.97 -4.46 10.60
CA ALA A 70 -9.37 -4.79 10.45
C ALA A 70 -10.13 -3.72 9.66
N VAL A 71 -9.89 -2.43 9.96
CA VAL A 71 -10.51 -1.31 9.24
C VAL A 71 -10.00 -1.23 7.79
N LEU A 72 -8.70 -1.47 7.55
CA LEU A 72 -8.16 -1.49 6.18
C LEU A 72 -8.78 -2.59 5.34
N VAL A 73 -8.90 -3.80 5.87
CA VAL A 73 -9.53 -4.94 5.17
C VAL A 73 -11.01 -4.66 4.92
N ALA A 74 -11.74 -4.23 5.95
CA ALA A 74 -13.16 -3.88 5.81
C ALA A 74 -13.36 -2.74 4.80
N GLY A 75 -12.53 -1.69 4.82
CA GLY A 75 -12.58 -0.59 3.88
C GLY A 75 -12.28 -1.01 2.43
N ALA A 76 -11.33 -1.90 2.24
CA ALA A 76 -11.02 -2.47 0.93
C ALA A 76 -12.19 -3.31 0.39
N ILE A 77 -12.88 -4.07 1.23
CA ILE A 77 -14.10 -4.81 0.86
C ILE A 77 -15.24 -3.82 0.56
N ALA A 78 -15.48 -2.85 1.44
CA ALA A 78 -16.58 -1.89 1.36
C ALA A 78 -16.49 -0.95 0.15
N ASN A 79 -15.28 -0.66 -0.33
CA ASN A 79 -15.05 0.15 -1.54
C ASN A 79 -15.54 -0.54 -2.83
N LEU A 80 -15.74 -1.88 -2.85
CA LEU A 80 -16.21 -2.67 -4.00
C LEU A 80 -15.41 -2.44 -5.30
N GLY A 81 -14.22 -1.85 -5.22
CA GLY A 81 -13.40 -1.46 -6.36
C GLY A 81 -13.83 -0.16 -7.07
N VAL A 82 -14.84 0.56 -6.56
CA VAL A 82 -15.32 1.80 -7.17
C VAL A 82 -14.22 2.83 -7.35
N GLY A 83 -13.27 2.92 -6.41
CA GLY A 83 -12.09 3.79 -6.56
C GLY A 83 -11.26 3.49 -7.82
N LEU A 84 -11.03 2.20 -8.14
CA LEU A 84 -10.34 1.79 -9.37
C LEU A 84 -11.17 2.10 -10.62
N GLY A 85 -12.49 1.90 -10.54
CA GLY A 85 -13.44 2.30 -11.58
C GLY A 85 -13.37 3.80 -11.87
N ASN A 86 -13.36 4.64 -10.82
CA ASN A 86 -13.22 6.10 -10.96
C ASN A 86 -11.96 6.48 -11.73
N ILE A 87 -10.81 5.93 -11.35
CA ILE A 87 -9.53 6.20 -12.01
C ILE A 87 -9.61 5.86 -13.50
N TYR A 88 -10.15 4.70 -13.83
CA TYR A 88 -10.22 4.24 -15.21
C TYR A 88 -11.18 5.09 -16.07
N PHE A 89 -12.42 5.29 -15.61
CA PHE A 89 -13.43 5.97 -16.38
C PHE A 89 -13.18 7.48 -16.51
N LEU A 90 -12.55 8.12 -15.51
CA LEU A 90 -12.07 9.49 -15.61
C LEU A 90 -10.97 9.64 -16.67
N ASN A 91 -9.98 8.73 -16.68
CA ASN A 91 -8.91 8.76 -17.68
C ASN A 91 -9.44 8.50 -19.11
N LYS A 92 -10.52 7.73 -19.26
CA LYS A 92 -11.15 7.44 -20.54
C LYS A 92 -12.17 8.51 -20.97
N ALA A 93 -12.52 9.45 -20.09
CA ALA A 93 -13.58 10.46 -20.31
C ALA A 93 -14.92 9.83 -20.79
N GLN A 94 -15.21 8.60 -20.31
CA GLN A 94 -16.40 7.85 -20.74
C GLN A 94 -17.67 8.30 -20.02
N TYR A 95 -17.54 8.75 -18.77
CA TYR A 95 -18.63 9.24 -17.92
C TYR A 95 -18.28 10.61 -17.38
N SER A 96 -19.30 11.42 -17.08
CA SER A 96 -19.10 12.71 -16.44
C SER A 96 -18.62 12.55 -15.00
N TYR A 97 -18.02 13.59 -14.47
CA TYR A 97 -17.51 13.61 -13.10
C TYR A 97 -18.64 13.38 -12.09
N GLU A 98 -19.80 14.04 -12.29
CA GLU A 98 -20.97 13.93 -11.43
C GLU A 98 -21.57 12.52 -11.44
N GLU A 99 -21.55 11.85 -12.59
CA GLU A 99 -22.03 10.48 -12.71
C GLU A 99 -21.17 9.50 -11.89
N LEU A 100 -19.84 9.62 -11.98
CA LEU A 100 -18.92 8.79 -11.19
C LEU A 100 -18.99 9.13 -9.70
N LEU A 101 -19.17 10.41 -9.37
CA LEU A 101 -19.33 10.88 -7.99
C LEU A 101 -20.61 10.32 -7.37
N SER A 102 -21.71 10.25 -8.13
CA SER A 102 -22.98 9.69 -7.64
C SER A 102 -22.86 8.24 -7.22
N GLY A 103 -22.14 7.43 -7.99
CA GLY A 103 -21.81 6.04 -7.63
C GLY A 103 -20.95 5.94 -6.36
N SER A 104 -19.97 6.84 -6.26
CA SER A 104 -19.09 6.91 -5.07
C SER A 104 -19.85 7.32 -3.81
N ILE A 105 -20.75 8.30 -3.89
CA ILE A 105 -21.62 8.72 -2.75
C ILE A 105 -22.53 7.55 -2.34
N PHE A 106 -23.10 6.82 -3.31
CA PHE A 106 -23.93 5.67 -2.99
C PHE A 106 -23.16 4.57 -2.26
N VAL A 107 -21.96 4.21 -2.75
CA VAL A 107 -21.11 3.21 -2.09
C VAL A 107 -20.67 3.68 -0.71
N PHE A 108 -20.28 4.94 -0.56
CA PHE A 108 -19.96 5.54 0.73
C PHE A 108 -21.14 5.42 1.72
N GLY A 109 -22.35 5.80 1.31
CA GLY A 109 -23.55 5.70 2.16
C GLY A 109 -23.89 4.25 2.51
N ALA A 110 -23.84 3.33 1.55
CA ALA A 110 -24.12 1.91 1.76
C ALA A 110 -23.09 1.26 2.69
N SER A 111 -21.80 1.55 2.53
CA SER A 111 -20.75 1.03 3.41
C SER A 111 -20.82 1.60 4.83
N SER A 112 -21.19 2.88 4.97
CA SER A 112 -21.39 3.51 6.27
C SER A 112 -22.59 2.90 7.03
N LEU A 113 -23.69 2.66 6.31
CA LEU A 113 -24.85 1.95 6.86
C LEU A 113 -24.52 0.50 7.24
N ALA A 114 -23.76 -0.21 6.41
CA ALA A 114 -23.32 -1.56 6.71
C ALA A 114 -22.41 -1.61 7.93
N ALA A 115 -21.50 -0.63 8.10
CA ALA A 115 -20.66 -0.50 9.29
C ALA A 115 -21.49 -0.29 10.56
N LEU A 116 -22.48 0.61 10.49
CA LEU A 116 -23.40 0.85 11.62
C LEU A 116 -24.23 -0.38 11.94
N ALA A 117 -24.79 -1.05 10.94
CA ALA A 117 -25.58 -2.27 11.12
C ALA A 117 -24.73 -3.40 11.72
N PHE A 118 -23.48 -3.55 11.25
CA PHE A 118 -22.54 -4.52 11.81
C PHE A 118 -22.24 -4.26 13.29
N LEU A 119 -22.03 -3.00 13.66
CA LEU A 119 -21.77 -2.63 15.05
C LEU A 119 -22.97 -2.89 15.96
N VAL A 120 -24.18 -2.56 15.50
CA VAL A 120 -25.41 -2.83 16.23
C VAL A 120 -25.62 -4.34 16.40
N ALA A 121 -25.41 -5.10 15.31
CA ALA A 121 -25.52 -6.57 15.37
C ALA A 121 -24.45 -7.16 16.30
N TYR A 122 -23.22 -6.65 16.23
CA TYR A 122 -22.13 -7.10 17.09
C TYR A 122 -22.41 -6.81 18.57
N ALA A 123 -22.89 -5.62 18.89
CA ALA A 123 -23.26 -5.23 20.27
C ALA A 123 -24.41 -6.08 20.85
N ILE A 124 -25.30 -6.59 19.99
CA ILE A 124 -26.46 -7.40 20.41
C ILE A 124 -26.13 -8.91 20.50
N VAL A 125 -25.29 -9.42 19.60
CA VAL A 125 -25.14 -10.87 19.37
C VAL A 125 -23.82 -11.44 19.91
N LEU A 126 -22.76 -10.65 19.94
CA LEU A 126 -21.42 -11.09 20.32
C LEU A 126 -20.96 -10.40 21.60
N GLU A 127 -20.36 -11.17 22.50
CA GLU A 127 -19.76 -10.62 23.70
C GLU A 127 -18.66 -9.62 23.36
N PRO A 128 -18.64 -8.45 24.01
CA PRO A 128 -17.83 -7.29 23.60
C PRO A 128 -16.31 -7.45 23.65
N ASP A 129 -15.78 -8.48 24.27
CA ASP A 129 -14.36 -8.52 24.67
C ASP A 129 -13.39 -9.05 23.60
N LEU A 130 -13.90 -9.51 22.44
CA LEU A 130 -13.03 -10.18 21.48
C LEU A 130 -12.08 -9.23 20.73
N PHE A 131 -12.49 -7.99 20.45
CA PHE A 131 -11.69 -7.07 19.64
C PHE A 131 -11.23 -5.81 20.36
N VAL A 132 -12.08 -5.15 21.15
CA VAL A 132 -11.71 -3.95 21.94
C VAL A 132 -12.78 -3.67 23.01
N SER A 133 -12.42 -3.24 24.22
CA SER A 133 -13.37 -2.94 25.31
C SER A 133 -14.32 -1.77 25.01
N GLY A 134 -15.56 -1.92 25.42
CA GLY A 134 -16.73 -1.00 25.49
C GLY A 134 -16.77 0.37 24.77
N ARG A 135 -15.78 1.23 24.90
CA ARG A 135 -15.77 2.57 24.29
C ARG A 135 -15.32 2.60 22.82
N SER A 136 -14.57 1.62 22.39
CA SER A 136 -13.89 1.63 21.08
C SER A 136 -14.77 1.22 19.89
N TYR A 137 -15.98 0.69 20.14
CA TYR A 137 -16.91 0.33 19.06
C TYR A 137 -17.29 1.49 18.17
N TRP A 138 -17.51 2.66 18.75
CA TRP A 138 -17.86 3.86 18.02
C TRP A 138 -16.75 4.30 17.06
N LEU A 139 -15.48 3.99 17.41
CA LEU A 139 -14.36 4.28 16.55
C LEU A 139 -14.40 3.44 15.26
N TYR A 140 -14.82 2.16 15.32
CA TYR A 140 -15.02 1.36 14.09
C TYR A 140 -16.10 1.95 13.19
N ALA A 141 -17.21 2.45 13.77
CA ALA A 141 -18.28 3.07 13.01
C ALA A 141 -17.83 4.34 12.28
N MET A 142 -16.91 5.08 12.85
CA MET A 142 -16.33 6.28 12.23
C MET A 142 -15.16 5.97 11.31
N ALA A 143 -14.32 4.99 11.66
CA ALA A 143 -13.12 4.63 10.93
C ALA A 143 -13.41 4.09 9.53
N LEU A 144 -14.39 3.17 9.42
CA LEU A 144 -14.71 2.56 8.13
C LEU A 144 -15.21 3.59 7.11
N PRO A 145 -16.21 4.45 7.42
CA PRO A 145 -16.59 5.53 6.53
C PRO A 145 -15.43 6.47 6.17
N ALA A 146 -14.58 6.85 7.15
CA ALA A 146 -13.45 7.73 6.89
C ALA A 146 -12.46 7.08 5.88
N VAL A 147 -12.09 5.83 6.07
CA VAL A 147 -11.18 5.13 5.15
C VAL A 147 -11.82 4.97 3.76
N VAL A 148 -13.11 4.66 3.67
CA VAL A 148 -13.81 4.54 2.37
C VAL A 148 -13.88 5.90 1.69
N ALA A 149 -14.21 6.98 2.41
CA ALA A 149 -14.21 8.34 1.88
C ALA A 149 -12.84 8.73 1.33
N TYR A 150 -11.78 8.46 2.10
CA TYR A 150 -10.40 8.71 1.69
C TYR A 150 -10.06 8.04 0.37
N VAL A 151 -10.36 6.73 0.22
CA VAL A 151 -10.09 5.98 -1.01
C VAL A 151 -10.89 6.53 -2.19
N LEU A 152 -12.17 6.85 -1.99
CA LEU A 152 -13.02 7.38 -3.04
C LEU A 152 -12.59 8.79 -3.46
N LEU A 153 -12.34 9.71 -2.53
CA LEU A 153 -11.92 11.08 -2.82
C LEU A 153 -10.54 11.12 -3.51
N THR A 154 -9.58 10.35 -3.01
CA THR A 154 -8.25 10.28 -3.61
C THR A 154 -8.26 9.63 -5.00
N SER A 155 -9.23 8.74 -5.29
CA SER A 155 -9.42 8.17 -6.63
C SER A 155 -9.75 9.22 -7.69
N PHE A 156 -10.48 10.28 -7.34
CA PHE A 156 -10.77 11.41 -8.23
C PHE A 156 -9.54 12.27 -8.50
N LEU A 157 -8.70 12.50 -7.51
CA LEU A 157 -7.41 13.19 -7.70
C LEU A 157 -6.48 12.39 -8.61
N HIS A 158 -6.44 11.08 -8.42
CA HIS A 158 -5.65 10.16 -9.24
C HIS A 158 -6.17 10.11 -10.68
N GLY A 159 -7.47 9.92 -10.88
CA GLY A 159 -8.10 9.86 -12.20
C GLY A 159 -7.95 11.15 -13.02
N ARG A 160 -7.77 12.30 -12.36
CA ARG A 160 -7.45 13.60 -12.99
C ARG A 160 -5.94 13.84 -13.12
N SER A 161 -5.09 12.85 -12.84
CA SER A 161 -3.62 12.96 -12.86
C SER A 161 -3.05 14.08 -11.97
N ARG A 162 -3.79 14.47 -10.89
CA ARG A 162 -3.37 15.49 -9.93
C ARG A 162 -2.46 14.87 -8.86
N PHE A 163 -1.33 14.32 -9.28
CA PHE A 163 -0.42 13.58 -8.42
C PHE A 163 0.16 14.40 -7.26
N ALA A 164 0.37 15.70 -7.46
CA ALA A 164 0.80 16.61 -6.39
C ALA A 164 -0.23 16.71 -5.26
N ALA A 165 -1.52 16.86 -5.63
CA ALA A 165 -2.61 16.91 -4.67
C ALA A 165 -2.78 15.56 -3.95
N LEU A 166 -2.71 14.45 -4.70
CA LEU A 166 -2.77 13.10 -4.15
C LEU A 166 -1.66 12.85 -3.11
N GLY A 167 -0.41 13.16 -3.46
CA GLY A 167 0.71 13.06 -2.52
C GLY A 167 0.58 14.01 -1.33
N GLY A 168 0.09 15.24 -1.57
CA GLY A 168 -0.17 16.24 -0.52
C GLY A 168 -1.20 15.76 0.51
N VAL A 169 -2.31 15.16 0.08
CA VAL A 169 -3.33 14.59 0.99
C VAL A 169 -2.74 13.46 1.84
N ALA A 170 -1.96 12.56 1.23
CA ALA A 170 -1.35 11.44 1.96
C ALA A 170 -0.28 11.92 2.96
N VAL A 171 0.54 12.90 2.61
CA VAL A 171 1.51 13.51 3.52
C VAL A 171 0.79 14.27 4.65
N ALA A 172 -0.27 15.02 4.34
CA ALA A 172 -1.06 15.73 5.34
C ALA A 172 -1.67 14.75 6.36
N GLN A 173 -2.27 13.64 5.88
CA GLN A 173 -2.81 12.58 6.75
C GLN A 173 -1.72 12.03 7.69
N GLY A 174 -0.53 11.72 7.16
CA GLY A 174 0.59 11.23 7.96
C GLY A 174 1.08 12.27 8.99
N ILE A 175 1.22 13.54 8.62
CA ILE A 175 1.63 14.63 9.54
C ILE A 175 0.59 14.81 10.66
N ILE A 176 -0.70 14.84 10.30
CA ILE A 176 -1.79 14.97 11.27
C ILE A 176 -1.78 13.79 12.24
N GLY A 177 -1.65 12.55 11.72
CA GLY A 177 -1.61 11.35 12.54
C GLY A 177 -0.44 11.34 13.53
N VAL A 178 0.79 11.60 13.04
CA VAL A 178 1.98 11.69 13.90
C VAL A 178 1.86 12.85 14.88
N GLY A 179 1.34 14.01 14.43
CA GLY A 179 1.17 15.19 15.28
C GLY A 179 0.20 14.96 16.42
N LEU A 180 -0.99 14.40 16.15
CA LEU A 180 -1.99 14.10 17.17
C LEU A 180 -1.47 13.07 18.18
N VAL A 181 -0.91 11.96 17.71
CA VAL A 181 -0.36 10.93 18.61
C VAL A 181 0.86 11.46 19.38
N GLY A 182 1.72 12.27 18.73
CA GLY A 182 2.85 12.91 19.41
C GLY A 182 2.43 13.88 20.50
N ILE A 183 1.38 14.68 20.28
CA ILE A 183 0.82 15.57 21.30
C ILE A 183 0.27 14.77 22.49
N LEU A 184 -0.51 13.71 22.23
CA LEU A 184 -1.05 12.84 23.26
C LEU A 184 0.07 12.17 24.08
N TYR A 185 1.15 11.75 23.41
CA TYR A 185 2.32 11.17 24.07
C TYR A 185 3.03 12.17 25.00
N VAL A 186 3.23 13.41 24.55
CA VAL A 186 3.88 14.46 25.35
C VAL A 186 3.02 14.90 26.55
N LEU A 187 1.69 14.84 26.39
CA LEU A 187 0.74 15.18 27.48
C LEU A 187 0.51 14.02 28.44
N ASP A 188 1.13 12.86 28.24
CA ASP A 188 0.92 11.63 29.02
C ASP A 188 -0.53 11.10 28.98
N GLU A 189 -1.25 11.42 27.89
CA GLU A 189 -2.65 11.04 27.64
C GLU A 189 -2.78 9.96 26.54
N LEU A 190 -1.65 9.34 26.15
CA LEU A 190 -1.65 8.34 25.08
C LEU A 190 -2.06 6.98 25.64
N ASP A 191 -3.28 6.57 25.34
CA ASP A 191 -3.80 5.22 25.53
C ASP A 191 -4.27 4.63 24.20
N VAL A 192 -4.69 3.36 24.18
CA VAL A 192 -5.14 2.69 22.95
C VAL A 192 -6.34 3.42 22.35
N PHE A 193 -7.29 3.91 23.16
CA PHE A 193 -8.47 4.60 22.68
C PHE A 193 -8.12 5.95 22.04
N SER A 194 -7.30 6.77 22.71
CA SER A 194 -6.87 8.08 22.22
C SER A 194 -6.01 7.94 20.95
N ALA A 195 -5.14 6.91 20.87
CA ALA A 195 -4.36 6.59 19.68
C ALA A 195 -5.25 6.23 18.47
N LEU A 196 -6.27 5.38 18.70
CA LEU A 196 -7.25 5.02 17.66
C LEU A 196 -8.10 6.23 17.24
N ALA A 197 -8.52 7.06 18.19
CA ALA A 197 -9.26 8.29 17.92
C ALA A 197 -8.41 9.28 17.08
N ALA A 198 -7.13 9.44 17.42
CA ALA A 198 -6.19 10.27 16.67
C ALA A 198 -6.00 9.75 15.23
N TRP A 199 -5.93 8.42 15.05
CA TRP A 199 -5.86 7.82 13.75
C TRP A 199 -7.12 8.08 12.91
N VAL A 200 -8.31 7.87 13.47
CA VAL A 200 -9.58 8.18 12.80
C VAL A 200 -9.68 9.66 12.45
N ALA A 201 -9.34 10.56 13.40
CA ALA A 201 -9.32 11.99 13.18
C ALA A 201 -8.37 12.40 12.05
N SER A 202 -7.21 11.74 11.90
CA SER A 202 -6.27 12.01 10.83
C SER A 202 -6.86 11.73 9.44
N PHE A 203 -7.67 10.66 9.30
CA PHE A 203 -8.39 10.36 8.07
C PHE A 203 -9.51 11.37 7.79
N LEU A 204 -10.33 11.69 8.80
CA LEU A 204 -11.41 12.68 8.66
C LEU A 204 -10.88 14.06 8.24
N LEU A 205 -9.76 14.50 8.83
CA LEU A 205 -9.13 15.77 8.45
C LEU A 205 -8.51 15.69 7.04
N ALA A 206 -7.90 14.56 6.69
CA ALA A 206 -7.40 14.34 5.33
C ALA A 206 -8.52 14.30 4.30
N ASP A 207 -9.69 13.76 4.65
CA ASP A 207 -10.88 13.76 3.79
C ASP A 207 -11.38 15.17 3.53
N ILE A 208 -11.38 16.05 4.54
CA ILE A 208 -11.70 17.47 4.37
C ILE A 208 -10.72 18.12 3.38
N VAL A 209 -9.41 17.87 3.54
CA VAL A 209 -8.40 18.39 2.61
C VAL A 209 -8.61 17.84 1.20
N ALA A 210 -8.87 16.53 1.06
CA ALA A 210 -9.14 15.90 -0.22
C ALA A 210 -10.40 16.49 -0.89
N LEU A 211 -11.46 16.69 -0.12
CA LEU A 211 -12.72 17.25 -0.57
C LEU A 211 -12.55 18.69 -1.10
N LEU A 212 -11.78 19.52 -0.40
CA LEU A 212 -11.43 20.88 -0.87
C LEU A 212 -10.62 20.86 -2.16
N LEU A 213 -9.69 19.89 -2.30
CA LEU A 213 -8.85 19.75 -3.48
C LEU A 213 -9.59 19.15 -4.68
N VAL A 214 -10.59 18.33 -4.45
CA VAL A 214 -11.45 17.75 -5.50
C VAL A 214 -12.25 18.85 -6.22
N GLY A 215 -12.54 19.98 -5.57
CA GLY A 215 -13.16 21.17 -6.17
C GLY A 215 -14.66 21.04 -6.25
N LEU A 216 -15.36 21.20 -5.13
CA LEU A 216 -16.82 21.10 -5.03
C LEU A 216 -17.57 22.23 -5.74
N ASN A 217 -16.93 23.37 -5.97
CA ASN A 217 -17.59 24.58 -6.48
C ASN A 217 -18.12 24.45 -7.92
N SER A 218 -17.68 23.43 -8.65
CA SER A 218 -18.10 23.14 -10.03
C SER A 218 -19.03 21.93 -10.15
N ILE A 219 -19.48 21.34 -9.04
CA ILE A 219 -20.26 20.11 -9.03
C ILE A 219 -21.75 20.44 -8.98
N ASP A 220 -22.51 19.90 -9.93
CA ASP A 220 -23.97 19.87 -9.85
C ASP A 220 -24.39 18.80 -8.81
N PHE A 221 -24.60 19.24 -7.56
CA PHE A 221 -24.99 18.36 -6.46
C PHE A 221 -26.33 17.63 -6.71
N GLN A 222 -27.26 18.23 -7.48
CA GLN A 222 -28.52 17.57 -7.82
C GLN A 222 -28.29 16.35 -8.70
N ARG A 223 -27.32 16.43 -9.62
CA ARG A 223 -26.92 15.31 -10.47
C ARG A 223 -26.09 14.29 -9.69
N ALA A 224 -25.19 14.76 -8.84
CA ALA A 224 -24.33 13.87 -8.01
C ALA A 224 -25.12 13.05 -6.99
N LEU A 225 -26.30 13.50 -6.55
CA LEU A 225 -27.17 12.76 -5.62
C LEU A 225 -28.10 11.75 -6.33
N ARG A 226 -28.13 11.71 -7.65
CA ARG A 226 -28.98 10.77 -8.40
C ARG A 226 -28.14 9.63 -8.99
N PRO A 227 -28.05 8.46 -8.31
CA PRO A 227 -27.22 7.37 -8.77
C PRO A 227 -27.73 6.83 -10.10
N ARG A 228 -26.81 6.74 -11.08
CA ARG A 228 -27.06 6.06 -12.35
C ARG A 228 -26.57 4.64 -12.24
N TRP A 229 -27.49 3.70 -12.12
CA TRP A 229 -27.18 2.29 -11.90
C TRP A 229 -26.28 1.67 -12.97
N ASN A 230 -26.38 2.11 -14.21
CA ASN A 230 -25.50 1.66 -15.29
C ASN A 230 -24.05 2.07 -15.02
N VAL A 231 -23.80 3.33 -14.62
CA VAL A 231 -22.47 3.83 -14.29
C VAL A 231 -21.90 3.12 -13.08
N LEU A 232 -22.69 3.00 -12.00
CA LEU A 232 -22.29 2.29 -10.78
C LEU A 232 -21.95 0.83 -11.07
N ARG A 233 -22.79 0.15 -11.87
CA ARG A 233 -22.51 -1.24 -12.28
C ARG A 233 -21.20 -1.36 -13.03
N ASP A 234 -20.89 -0.43 -13.92
CA ASP A 234 -19.66 -0.44 -14.71
C ASP A 234 -18.45 -0.13 -13.83
N GLN A 235 -18.56 0.84 -12.88
CA GLN A 235 -17.53 1.13 -11.89
C GLN A 235 -17.20 -0.13 -11.07
N ILE A 236 -18.21 -0.82 -10.52
CA ILE A 236 -18.02 -2.04 -9.72
C ILE A 236 -17.47 -3.17 -10.60
N ARG A 237 -18.04 -3.41 -11.78
CA ARG A 237 -17.62 -4.51 -12.66
C ARG A 237 -16.16 -4.39 -13.08
N TYR A 238 -15.73 -3.18 -13.45
CA TYR A 238 -14.35 -2.92 -13.81
C TYR A 238 -13.43 -2.98 -12.58
N GLY A 239 -13.82 -2.28 -11.51
CA GLY A 239 -13.00 -2.15 -10.33
C GLY A 239 -12.87 -3.44 -9.53
N ALA A 240 -13.89 -4.30 -9.51
CA ALA A 240 -13.87 -5.56 -8.78
C ALA A 240 -12.73 -6.50 -9.25
N GLN A 241 -12.38 -6.48 -10.54
CA GLN A 241 -11.28 -7.29 -11.07
C GLN A 241 -9.94 -6.93 -10.43
N GLY A 242 -9.64 -5.62 -10.32
CA GLY A 242 -8.44 -5.14 -9.64
C GLY A 242 -8.54 -5.27 -8.12
N GLN A 243 -9.75 -5.07 -7.56
CA GLN A 243 -9.98 -5.13 -6.12
C GLN A 243 -9.77 -6.53 -5.54
N VAL A 244 -10.13 -7.59 -6.26
CA VAL A 244 -9.84 -8.97 -5.84
C VAL A 244 -8.34 -9.21 -5.71
N ALA A 245 -7.54 -8.73 -6.67
CA ALA A 245 -6.08 -8.83 -6.58
C ALA A 245 -5.51 -7.99 -5.42
N ASN A 246 -6.04 -6.78 -5.19
CA ASN A 246 -5.64 -5.93 -4.07
C ASN A 246 -5.99 -6.55 -2.71
N LEU A 247 -7.18 -7.16 -2.59
CA LEU A 247 -7.60 -7.86 -1.37
C LEU A 247 -6.71 -9.08 -1.12
N ALA A 248 -6.44 -9.89 -2.15
CA ALA A 248 -5.53 -11.02 -2.02
C ALA A 248 -4.13 -10.57 -1.53
N GLN A 249 -3.63 -9.46 -2.07
CA GLN A 249 -2.34 -8.88 -1.64
C GLN A 249 -2.40 -8.35 -0.20
N LEU A 250 -3.50 -7.70 0.19
CA LEU A 250 -3.70 -7.18 1.55
C LEU A 250 -3.74 -8.33 2.57
N PHE A 251 -4.49 -9.38 2.26
CA PHE A 251 -4.53 -10.59 3.10
C PHE A 251 -3.16 -11.26 3.19
N ASN A 252 -2.42 -11.34 2.08
CA ASN A 252 -1.07 -11.90 2.08
C ASN A 252 -0.09 -11.13 2.98
N TYR A 253 -0.33 -9.85 3.22
CA TYR A 253 0.53 -9.00 4.07
C TYR A 253 0.05 -8.85 5.51
N ARG A 254 -1.21 -9.18 5.82
CA ARG A 254 -1.82 -8.79 7.11
C ARG A 254 -2.63 -9.89 7.79
N LEU A 255 -2.89 -11.01 7.10
CA LEU A 255 -3.70 -12.09 7.67
C LEU A 255 -3.03 -12.73 8.88
N ASP A 256 -1.72 -12.87 8.83
CA ASP A 256 -0.86 -13.35 9.90
C ASP A 256 -1.07 -12.63 11.23
N GLN A 257 -1.32 -11.30 11.22
CA GLN A 257 -1.58 -10.55 12.45
C GLN A 257 -2.86 -11.00 13.16
N PHE A 258 -3.92 -11.34 12.41
CA PHE A 258 -5.14 -11.89 12.99
C PHE A 258 -4.92 -13.28 13.57
N LEU A 259 -4.13 -14.12 12.91
CA LEU A 259 -3.83 -15.46 13.38
C LEU A 259 -2.89 -15.43 14.58
N VAL A 260 -1.91 -14.52 14.62
CA VAL A 260 -1.08 -14.28 15.81
C VAL A 260 -1.94 -13.81 16.99
N ALA A 261 -2.92 -12.94 16.76
CA ALA A 261 -3.85 -12.54 17.82
C ALA A 261 -4.68 -13.72 18.34
N ALA A 262 -5.16 -14.58 17.45
CA ALA A 262 -6.02 -15.71 17.79
C ALA A 262 -5.28 -16.85 18.49
N PHE A 263 -4.03 -17.14 18.10
CA PHE A 263 -3.29 -18.30 18.59
C PHE A 263 -2.19 -17.97 19.60
N VAL A 264 -1.75 -16.71 19.69
CA VAL A 264 -0.65 -16.30 20.56
C VAL A 264 -1.13 -15.29 21.60
N SER A 265 -1.13 -13.99 21.26
CA SER A 265 -1.57 -12.90 22.15
C SER A 265 -1.55 -11.54 21.43
N ARG A 266 -2.12 -10.51 22.07
CA ARG A 266 -2.03 -9.12 21.60
C ARG A 266 -0.59 -8.59 21.63
N ALA A 267 0.15 -8.89 22.69
CA ALA A 267 1.58 -8.58 22.79
C ALA A 267 2.39 -9.21 21.65
N GLY A 268 2.07 -10.47 21.29
CA GLY A 268 2.65 -11.13 20.12
C GLY A 268 2.40 -10.38 18.80
N VAL A 269 1.20 -9.80 18.64
CA VAL A 269 0.91 -8.92 17.49
C VAL A 269 1.75 -7.65 17.54
N GLY A 270 1.96 -7.06 18.73
CA GLY A 270 2.84 -5.90 18.91
C GLY A 270 4.28 -6.19 18.47
N HIS A 271 4.85 -7.28 18.96
CA HIS A 271 6.19 -7.74 18.56
C HIS A 271 6.28 -8.00 17.05
N TYR A 272 5.27 -8.68 16.48
CA TYR A 272 5.22 -8.95 15.04
C TYR A 272 5.09 -7.66 14.23
N THR A 273 4.30 -6.70 14.68
CA THR A 273 4.14 -5.38 14.03
C THR A 273 5.46 -4.61 13.95
N VAL A 274 6.28 -4.65 15.01
CA VAL A 274 7.62 -4.05 15.02
C VAL A 274 8.54 -4.80 14.05
N ALA A 275 8.57 -6.14 14.11
CA ALA A 275 9.38 -6.97 13.24
C ALA A 275 9.07 -6.74 11.75
N VAL A 276 7.79 -6.79 11.38
CA VAL A 276 7.31 -6.52 10.00
C VAL A 276 7.66 -5.11 9.58
N GLY A 277 7.41 -4.12 10.44
CA GLY A 277 7.65 -2.73 10.09
C GLY A 277 9.11 -2.39 9.86
N LEU A 278 10.03 -2.96 10.63
CA LEU A 278 11.46 -2.84 10.38
C LEU A 278 11.85 -3.58 9.09
N SER A 279 11.32 -4.78 8.88
CA SER A 279 11.60 -5.60 7.69
C SER A 279 11.12 -4.92 6.41
N GLU A 280 9.94 -4.30 6.42
CA GLU A 280 9.37 -3.56 5.29
C GLU A 280 10.24 -2.37 4.86
N SER A 281 11.11 -1.83 5.74
CA SER A 281 12.03 -0.75 5.38
C SER A 281 13.00 -1.16 4.26
N VAL A 282 13.45 -2.41 4.24
CA VAL A 282 14.26 -2.98 3.15
C VAL A 282 13.47 -2.99 1.83
N TRP A 283 12.18 -3.21 1.91
CA TRP A 283 11.29 -3.26 0.76
C TRP A 283 11.07 -1.89 0.09
N TRP A 284 11.20 -0.79 0.82
CA TRP A 284 11.08 0.57 0.25
C TRP A 284 12.05 0.82 -0.88
N LEU A 285 13.24 0.19 -0.81
CA LEU A 285 14.24 0.27 -1.87
C LEU A 285 13.70 -0.24 -3.21
N SER A 286 13.12 -1.45 -3.21
CA SER A 286 12.55 -2.05 -4.43
C SER A 286 11.35 -1.28 -4.97
N SER A 287 10.53 -0.70 -4.08
CA SER A 287 9.38 0.14 -4.44
C SER A 287 9.83 1.40 -5.19
N SER A 288 10.90 2.01 -4.71
CA SER A 288 11.51 3.20 -5.33
C SER A 288 12.07 2.90 -6.71
N VAL A 289 12.76 1.76 -6.85
CA VAL A 289 13.29 1.30 -8.15
C VAL A 289 12.14 0.99 -9.11
N ALA A 290 11.12 0.25 -8.68
CA ALA A 290 9.97 -0.11 -9.51
C ALA A 290 9.21 1.12 -10.02
N LEU A 291 9.03 2.15 -9.20
CA LEU A 291 8.36 3.40 -9.56
C LEU A 291 9.05 4.11 -10.76
N VAL A 292 10.39 4.12 -10.77
CA VAL A 292 11.18 4.76 -11.84
C VAL A 292 11.31 3.83 -13.05
N LEU A 293 11.38 2.53 -12.82
CA LEU A 293 11.59 1.52 -13.85
C LEU A 293 10.36 1.34 -14.73
N MET A 294 9.17 1.27 -14.14
CA MET A 294 7.93 0.91 -14.80
C MET A 294 7.57 1.78 -16.02
N PRO A 295 7.60 3.13 -15.97
CA PRO A 295 7.33 3.95 -17.14
C PRO A 295 8.33 3.72 -18.28
N ARG A 296 9.60 3.48 -17.93
CA ARG A 296 10.65 3.23 -18.92
C ARG A 296 10.46 1.90 -19.65
N LEU A 297 10.05 0.86 -18.93
CA LEU A 297 9.80 -0.45 -19.50
C LEU A 297 8.65 -0.45 -20.52
N THR A 298 7.65 0.42 -20.33
CA THR A 298 6.52 0.53 -21.27
C THR A 298 6.87 1.24 -22.57
N GLU A 299 7.94 2.02 -22.60
CA GLU A 299 8.43 2.75 -23.79
C GLU A 299 9.48 1.98 -24.57
N MET A 300 10.04 0.90 -24.00
CA MET A 300 11.12 0.10 -24.61
C MET A 300 10.58 -1.09 -25.39
N ASP A 301 11.37 -1.55 -26.35
CA ASP A 301 11.14 -2.86 -26.97
C ASP A 301 11.29 -3.98 -25.92
N PRO A 302 10.59 -5.13 -26.10
CA PRO A 302 10.56 -6.20 -25.10
C PRO A 302 11.94 -6.75 -24.71
N GLU A 303 12.88 -6.79 -25.63
CA GLU A 303 14.22 -7.34 -25.38
C GLU A 303 15.06 -6.43 -24.48
N ARG A 304 15.07 -5.12 -24.76
CA ARG A 304 15.72 -4.10 -23.92
C ARG A 304 15.03 -3.97 -22.56
N ALA A 305 13.70 -4.05 -22.53
CA ALA A 305 12.95 -4.05 -21.29
C ALA A 305 13.33 -5.24 -20.38
N ALA A 306 13.48 -6.43 -20.97
CA ALA A 306 13.94 -7.62 -20.24
C ALA A 306 15.38 -7.48 -19.71
N GLU A 307 16.29 -6.89 -20.52
CA GLU A 307 17.66 -6.63 -20.10
C GLU A 307 17.74 -5.64 -18.94
N MET A 308 17.05 -4.50 -19.07
CA MET A 308 16.98 -3.49 -18.02
C MET A 308 16.35 -4.03 -16.74
N THR A 309 15.32 -4.87 -16.86
CA THR A 309 14.68 -5.52 -15.71
C THR A 309 15.64 -6.50 -15.04
N SER A 310 16.37 -7.32 -15.79
CA SER A 310 17.36 -8.23 -15.21
C SER A 310 18.45 -7.47 -14.44
N LEU A 311 18.97 -6.39 -15.02
CA LEU A 311 19.96 -5.52 -14.38
C LEU A 311 19.41 -4.87 -13.11
N ALA A 312 18.21 -4.29 -13.17
CA ALA A 312 17.56 -3.67 -12.04
C ALA A 312 17.25 -4.68 -10.93
N CYS A 313 16.79 -5.90 -11.28
CA CYS A 313 16.43 -6.93 -10.32
C CYS A 313 17.67 -7.40 -9.53
N ARG A 314 18.76 -7.83 -10.21
CA ARG A 314 19.96 -8.32 -9.50
C ARG A 314 20.63 -7.26 -8.64
N ASN A 315 20.61 -5.99 -9.09
CA ASN A 315 21.14 -4.89 -8.30
C ASN A 315 20.27 -4.57 -7.08
N THR A 316 18.95 -4.62 -7.23
CA THR A 316 18.01 -4.45 -6.11
C THR A 316 18.14 -5.59 -5.12
N VAL A 317 18.27 -6.83 -5.58
CA VAL A 317 18.51 -8.01 -4.70
C VAL A 317 19.80 -7.84 -3.91
N LEU A 318 20.91 -7.49 -4.56
CA LEU A 318 22.18 -7.24 -3.86
C LEU A 318 22.03 -6.15 -2.80
N ALA A 319 21.45 -5.01 -3.17
CA ALA A 319 21.24 -3.90 -2.24
C ALA A 319 20.30 -4.30 -1.08
N SER A 320 19.26 -5.11 -1.35
CA SER A 320 18.35 -5.62 -0.31
C SER A 320 19.05 -6.61 0.62
N VAL A 321 19.94 -7.46 0.12
CA VAL A 321 20.77 -8.37 0.95
C VAL A 321 21.68 -7.56 1.87
N VAL A 322 22.39 -6.55 1.33
CA VAL A 322 23.26 -5.68 2.13
C VAL A 322 22.46 -4.93 3.19
N ALA A 323 21.30 -4.37 2.82
CA ALA A 323 20.41 -3.67 3.75
C ALA A 323 19.86 -4.62 4.84
N ALA A 324 19.48 -5.85 4.46
CA ALA A 324 19.00 -6.86 5.40
C ALA A 324 20.09 -7.27 6.41
N ILE A 325 21.32 -7.51 5.97
CA ILE A 325 22.45 -7.82 6.84
C ILE A 325 22.73 -6.64 7.79
N ALA A 326 22.76 -5.42 7.28
CA ALA A 326 22.96 -4.22 8.09
C ALA A 326 21.84 -4.06 9.13
N LEU A 327 20.57 -4.26 8.71
CA LEU A 327 19.42 -4.17 9.61
C LEU A 327 19.47 -5.26 10.70
N ILE A 328 19.79 -6.50 10.34
CA ILE A 328 19.96 -7.60 11.32
C ILE A 328 21.06 -7.25 12.33
N ALA A 329 22.20 -6.72 11.88
CA ALA A 329 23.31 -6.36 12.76
C ALA A 329 22.96 -5.22 13.73
N VAL A 330 22.15 -4.25 13.28
CA VAL A 330 21.77 -3.07 14.07
C VAL A 330 20.47 -3.31 14.85
N SER A 331 19.66 -4.31 14.47
CA SER A 331 18.31 -4.52 15.03
C SER A 331 18.25 -4.65 16.55
N PRO A 332 19.20 -5.31 17.29
CA PRO A 332 19.12 -5.37 18.73
C PRO A 332 19.13 -3.97 19.37
N ILE A 333 20.07 -3.15 18.93
CA ILE A 333 20.24 -1.77 19.43
C ILE A 333 19.07 -0.88 18.93
N ALA A 334 18.68 -1.06 17.68
CA ALA A 334 17.57 -0.27 17.10
C ALA A 334 16.24 -0.57 17.77
N ILE A 335 15.94 -1.83 18.08
CA ILE A 335 14.70 -2.22 18.76
C ILE A 335 14.69 -1.62 20.17
N ASP A 336 15.75 -1.79 20.93
CA ASP A 336 15.88 -1.28 22.28
C ASP A 336 15.75 0.25 22.34
N ILE A 337 16.54 0.98 21.54
CA ILE A 337 16.53 2.44 21.54
C ILE A 337 15.23 3.02 20.99
N LEU A 338 14.64 2.46 19.94
CA LEU A 338 13.48 3.04 19.26
C LEU A 338 12.16 2.59 19.91
N PHE A 339 12.04 1.31 20.26
CA PHE A 339 10.78 0.70 20.68
C PHE A 339 10.76 0.39 22.18
N GLY A 340 11.89 0.03 22.79
CA GLY A 340 12.05 -0.37 24.19
C GLY A 340 12.31 -1.86 24.37
N ASP A 341 12.79 -2.22 25.56
CA ASP A 341 13.24 -3.58 25.93
C ASP A 341 12.13 -4.62 25.77
N GLU A 342 10.88 -4.24 26.02
CA GLU A 342 9.71 -5.11 25.88
C GLU A 342 9.55 -5.66 24.45
N PHE A 343 10.05 -4.94 23.43
CA PHE A 343 10.01 -5.38 22.03
C PHE A 343 11.20 -6.24 21.61
N SER A 344 12.08 -6.63 22.52
CA SER A 344 13.26 -7.49 22.22
C SER A 344 12.87 -8.80 21.52
N ALA A 345 11.68 -9.35 21.84
CA ALA A 345 11.13 -10.54 21.21
C ALA A 345 10.82 -10.34 19.69
N ALA A 346 10.79 -9.11 19.18
CA ALA A 346 10.62 -8.82 17.75
C ALA A 346 11.87 -9.13 16.90
N GLN A 347 13.06 -9.31 17.52
CA GLN A 347 14.31 -9.54 16.81
C GLN A 347 14.30 -10.85 16.02
N THR A 348 13.88 -11.95 16.61
CA THR A 348 13.86 -13.26 15.94
C THR A 348 12.90 -13.29 14.74
N PRO A 349 11.64 -12.86 14.86
CA PRO A 349 10.75 -12.75 13.70
C PRO A 349 11.30 -11.83 12.62
N LEU A 350 11.96 -10.71 12.96
CA LEU A 350 12.61 -9.83 12.00
C LEU A 350 13.64 -10.58 11.15
N ILE A 351 14.53 -11.35 11.79
CA ILE A 351 15.55 -12.13 11.10
C ILE A 351 14.92 -13.17 10.17
N LEU A 352 13.87 -13.86 10.66
CA LEU A 352 13.16 -14.90 9.91
C LEU A 352 12.38 -14.35 8.71
N LEU A 353 11.97 -13.09 8.76
CA LEU A 353 11.31 -12.40 7.64
C LEU A 353 12.27 -11.99 6.52
N MET A 354 13.57 -11.78 6.79
CA MET A 354 14.51 -11.21 5.82
C MET A 354 14.62 -11.99 4.51
N PRO A 355 14.72 -13.33 4.48
CA PRO A 355 14.77 -14.06 3.23
C PRO A 355 13.54 -13.81 2.35
N GLY A 356 12.35 -13.78 2.97
CA GLY A 356 11.09 -13.48 2.28
C GLY A 356 11.03 -12.05 1.75
N ILE A 357 11.49 -11.07 2.51
CA ILE A 357 11.54 -9.67 2.10
C ILE A 357 12.48 -9.45 0.91
N ILE A 358 13.64 -10.10 0.89
CA ILE A 358 14.56 -10.07 -0.25
C ILE A 358 13.88 -10.68 -1.49
N ALA A 359 13.18 -11.81 -1.33
CA ALA A 359 12.40 -12.42 -2.41
C ALA A 359 11.29 -11.50 -2.91
N ALA A 360 10.56 -10.82 -2.02
CA ALA A 360 9.53 -9.85 -2.37
C ALA A 360 10.10 -8.63 -3.13
N CYS A 361 11.33 -8.18 -2.81
CA CYS A 361 12.02 -7.14 -3.58
C CYS A 361 12.25 -7.56 -5.04
N ALA A 362 12.73 -8.79 -5.26
CA ALA A 362 12.91 -9.33 -6.60
C ALA A 362 11.57 -9.47 -7.34
N THR A 363 10.56 -10.03 -6.68
CA THR A 363 9.20 -10.21 -7.22
C THR A 363 8.64 -8.89 -7.74
N ARG A 364 8.81 -7.79 -7.01
CA ARG A 364 8.32 -6.46 -7.39
C ARG A 364 8.96 -5.95 -8.68
N ILE A 365 10.28 -6.10 -8.84
CA ILE A 365 10.99 -5.66 -10.05
C ILE A 365 10.58 -6.50 -11.27
N LEU A 366 10.55 -7.84 -11.11
CA LEU A 366 10.13 -8.75 -12.18
C LEU A 366 8.65 -8.56 -12.54
N GLY A 367 7.80 -8.30 -11.55
CA GLY A 367 6.39 -8.00 -11.72
C GLY A 367 6.14 -6.74 -12.53
N SER A 368 7.02 -5.72 -12.42
CA SER A 368 6.96 -4.51 -13.23
C SER A 368 7.18 -4.81 -14.71
N TYR A 369 8.05 -5.76 -15.05
CA TYR A 369 8.23 -6.23 -16.42
C TYR A 369 6.99 -6.94 -16.96
N LEU A 370 6.44 -7.90 -16.18
CA LEU A 370 5.22 -8.62 -16.60
C LEU A 370 4.06 -7.65 -16.83
N PHE A 371 3.96 -6.62 -15.99
CA PHE A 371 2.98 -5.56 -16.17
C PHE A 371 3.23 -4.77 -17.48
N SER A 372 4.46 -4.34 -17.74
CA SER A 372 4.80 -3.57 -18.95
C SER A 372 4.55 -4.34 -20.24
N GLN A 373 4.62 -5.67 -20.20
CA GLN A 373 4.32 -6.57 -21.32
C GLN A 373 2.81 -6.92 -21.43
N GLY A 374 1.93 -6.27 -20.65
CA GLY A 374 0.48 -6.54 -20.64
C GLY A 374 0.11 -7.90 -20.00
N ARG A 375 1.02 -8.52 -19.26
CA ARG A 375 0.83 -9.84 -18.63
C ARG A 375 0.53 -9.75 -17.14
N LEU A 376 -0.27 -8.77 -16.74
CA LEU A 376 -0.62 -8.50 -15.33
C LEU A 376 -1.21 -9.72 -14.59
N ILE A 377 -1.92 -10.59 -15.31
CA ILE A 377 -2.55 -11.78 -14.73
C ILE A 377 -1.55 -12.71 -14.03
N TYR A 378 -0.30 -12.75 -14.47
CA TYR A 378 0.73 -13.57 -13.84
C TYR A 378 1.11 -13.05 -12.45
N ASN A 379 1.12 -11.72 -12.25
CA ASN A 379 1.32 -11.15 -10.93
C ASN A 379 0.17 -11.54 -9.98
N THR A 380 -1.05 -11.55 -10.49
CA THR A 380 -2.22 -12.00 -9.74
C THR A 380 -2.11 -13.48 -9.33
N TYR A 381 -1.69 -14.35 -10.24
CA TYR A 381 -1.47 -15.76 -9.90
C TYR A 381 -0.37 -15.95 -8.85
N ALA A 382 0.75 -15.22 -8.96
CA ALA A 382 1.81 -15.26 -7.94
C ALA A 382 1.30 -14.83 -6.56
N THR A 383 0.44 -13.80 -6.51
CA THR A 383 -0.20 -13.35 -5.26
C THR A 383 -1.13 -14.41 -4.67
N PHE A 384 -1.96 -15.08 -5.48
CA PHE A 384 -2.84 -16.13 -4.98
C PHE A 384 -2.09 -17.37 -4.52
N ILE A 385 -1.00 -17.75 -5.21
CA ILE A 385 -0.12 -18.83 -4.76
C ILE A 385 0.48 -18.50 -3.39
N ALA A 386 1.00 -17.28 -3.23
CA ALA A 386 1.53 -16.83 -1.96
C ALA A 386 0.46 -16.84 -0.87
N LEU A 387 -0.74 -16.28 -1.13
CA LEU A 387 -1.83 -16.23 -0.16
C LEU A 387 -2.27 -17.63 0.28
N GLY A 388 -2.46 -18.54 -0.67
CA GLY A 388 -2.83 -19.92 -0.33
C GLY A 388 -1.78 -20.60 0.55
N LEU A 389 -0.51 -20.38 0.24
CA LEU A 389 0.60 -20.93 1.03
C LEU A 389 0.70 -20.26 2.40
N THR A 390 0.53 -18.93 2.47
CA THR A 390 0.48 -18.18 3.75
C THR A 390 -0.59 -18.76 4.67
N ILE A 391 -1.84 -18.93 4.19
CA ILE A 391 -2.93 -19.47 5.00
C ILE A 391 -2.59 -20.85 5.56
N VAL A 392 -2.10 -21.76 4.70
CA VAL A 392 -1.76 -23.12 5.12
C VAL A 392 -0.62 -23.14 6.13
N LEU A 393 0.44 -22.38 5.87
CA LEU A 393 1.61 -22.37 6.73
C LEU A 393 1.36 -21.63 8.04
N ASP A 394 0.60 -20.53 8.03
CA ASP A 394 0.23 -19.82 9.25
C ASP A 394 -0.58 -20.72 10.19
N LEU A 395 -1.59 -21.41 9.67
CA LEU A 395 -2.40 -22.34 10.47
C LEU A 395 -1.59 -23.53 11.00
N ALA A 396 -0.53 -23.94 10.32
CA ALA A 396 0.34 -25.02 10.75
C ALA A 396 1.44 -24.57 11.74
N LEU A 397 2.04 -23.39 11.50
CA LEU A 397 3.25 -22.97 12.22
C LEU A 397 2.97 -22.00 13.38
N ILE A 398 1.94 -21.15 13.31
CA ILE A 398 1.65 -20.20 14.39
C ILE A 398 1.27 -20.91 15.68
N PRO A 399 0.41 -21.96 15.70
CA PRO A 399 0.08 -22.65 16.97
C PRO A 399 1.27 -23.29 17.67
N SER A 400 2.29 -23.72 16.92
CA SER A 400 3.48 -24.39 17.48
C SER A 400 4.66 -23.47 17.75
N SER A 401 4.82 -22.42 16.93
CA SER A 401 6.03 -21.56 16.93
C SER A 401 5.72 -20.09 17.17
N GLY A 402 4.45 -19.75 17.45
CA GLY A 402 4.01 -18.39 17.76
C GLY A 402 4.35 -17.40 16.65
N VAL A 403 4.81 -16.22 17.04
CA VAL A 403 5.21 -15.12 16.14
C VAL A 403 6.30 -15.54 15.16
N ASN A 404 7.21 -16.42 15.57
CA ASN A 404 8.26 -16.95 14.69
C ASN A 404 7.65 -17.81 13.57
N GLY A 405 6.58 -18.56 13.87
CA GLY A 405 5.85 -19.35 12.90
C GLY A 405 5.25 -18.47 11.79
N ALA A 406 4.64 -17.32 12.13
CA ALA A 406 4.14 -16.34 11.19
C ALA A 406 5.25 -15.79 10.29
N ALA A 407 6.42 -15.46 10.86
CA ALA A 407 7.56 -14.95 10.11
C ALA A 407 8.12 -15.97 9.12
N ILE A 408 8.21 -17.25 9.50
CA ILE A 408 8.64 -18.34 8.62
C ILE A 408 7.61 -18.55 7.50
N ALA A 409 6.32 -18.60 7.82
CA ALA A 409 5.25 -18.79 6.86
C ALA A 409 5.26 -17.70 5.78
N SER A 410 5.34 -16.43 6.19
CA SER A 410 5.45 -15.27 5.30
C SER A 410 6.70 -15.35 4.42
N SER A 411 7.86 -15.71 4.99
CA SER A 411 9.09 -15.87 4.22
C SER A 411 8.98 -16.95 3.14
N ILE A 412 8.44 -18.10 3.46
CA ILE A 412 8.25 -19.20 2.51
C ILE A 412 7.26 -18.79 1.41
N ALA A 413 6.15 -18.12 1.78
CA ALA A 413 5.15 -17.64 0.83
C ALA A 413 5.74 -16.62 -0.16
N TYR A 414 6.57 -15.68 0.31
CA TYR A 414 7.20 -14.69 -0.55
C TYR A 414 8.27 -15.32 -1.47
N ILE A 415 9.00 -16.31 -0.99
CA ILE A 415 9.94 -17.09 -1.81
C ILE A 415 9.18 -17.88 -2.89
N ALA A 416 8.05 -18.49 -2.55
CA ALA A 416 7.21 -19.19 -3.52
C ALA A 416 6.64 -18.23 -4.57
N SER A 417 6.19 -17.03 -4.15
CA SER A 417 5.76 -15.96 -5.07
C SER A 417 6.87 -15.56 -6.04
N LEU A 418 8.12 -15.42 -5.55
CA LEU A 418 9.28 -15.18 -6.41
C LEU A 418 9.49 -16.33 -7.40
N GLY A 419 9.41 -17.58 -6.96
CA GLY A 419 9.53 -18.75 -7.83
C GLY A 419 8.52 -18.74 -8.97
N ALA A 420 7.25 -18.47 -8.65
CA ALA A 420 6.19 -18.33 -9.64
C ALA A 420 6.44 -17.14 -10.60
N THR A 421 6.84 -15.99 -10.08
CA THR A 421 7.15 -14.80 -10.90
C THR A 421 8.34 -15.04 -11.81
N LEU A 422 9.39 -15.71 -11.36
CA LEU A 422 10.56 -16.09 -12.15
C LEU A 422 10.20 -17.06 -13.27
N TYR A 423 9.30 -18.01 -12.99
CA TYR A 423 8.80 -18.94 -14.01
C TYR A 423 8.14 -18.17 -15.17
N TRP A 424 7.18 -17.27 -14.87
CA TRP A 424 6.52 -16.49 -15.91
C TRP A 424 7.43 -15.45 -16.55
N TYR A 425 8.32 -14.83 -15.78
CA TYR A 425 9.33 -13.92 -16.33
C TYR A 425 10.18 -14.61 -17.39
N ARG A 426 10.68 -15.82 -17.11
CA ARG A 426 11.42 -16.62 -18.06
C ARG A 426 10.62 -16.96 -19.32
N GLN A 427 9.34 -17.32 -19.16
CA GLN A 427 8.46 -17.64 -20.30
C GLN A 427 8.22 -16.43 -21.22
N VAL A 428 8.06 -15.24 -20.66
CA VAL A 428 7.73 -14.03 -21.42
C VAL A 428 8.99 -13.36 -22.00
N SER A 429 10.10 -13.33 -21.22
CA SER A 429 11.34 -12.66 -21.64
C SER A 429 12.33 -13.54 -22.41
N GLY A 430 12.20 -14.87 -22.31
CA GLY A 430 13.18 -15.82 -22.85
C GLY A 430 14.53 -15.84 -22.10
N ARG A 431 14.71 -14.99 -21.08
CA ARG A 431 15.98 -14.86 -20.35
C ARG A 431 16.14 -15.91 -19.25
N ARG A 432 17.41 -16.24 -18.94
CA ARG A 432 17.73 -17.20 -17.88
C ARG A 432 17.52 -16.56 -16.50
N ILE A 433 16.98 -17.33 -15.56
CA ILE A 433 16.72 -16.88 -14.17
C ILE A 433 17.99 -16.31 -13.50
N GLY A 434 19.15 -16.96 -13.69
CA GLY A 434 20.42 -16.49 -13.14
C GLY A 434 20.84 -15.09 -13.62
N GLU A 435 20.37 -14.65 -14.79
CA GLU A 435 20.63 -13.29 -15.28
C GLU A 435 19.91 -12.22 -14.47
N ALA A 436 18.78 -12.55 -13.88
CA ALA A 436 17.99 -11.62 -13.09
C ALA A 436 18.39 -11.60 -11.61
N LEU A 437 18.98 -12.68 -11.07
CA LEU A 437 19.24 -12.79 -9.63
C LEU A 437 20.72 -12.67 -9.27
N VAL A 438 21.64 -13.09 -10.17
CA VAL A 438 23.07 -13.16 -9.87
C VAL A 438 23.81 -11.97 -10.45
N VAL A 439 24.51 -11.25 -9.57
CA VAL A 439 25.36 -10.11 -9.96
C VAL A 439 26.52 -10.58 -10.81
N ARG A 440 26.82 -9.83 -11.88
CA ARG A 440 27.90 -10.12 -12.82
C ARG A 440 29.06 -9.16 -12.61
N PRO A 441 30.33 -9.60 -12.86
CA PRO A 441 31.49 -8.72 -12.74
C PRO A 441 31.39 -7.45 -13.61
N GLY A 442 30.66 -7.53 -14.74
CA GLY A 442 30.40 -6.40 -15.63
C GLY A 442 29.53 -5.29 -14.99
N ASP A 443 28.71 -5.62 -13.98
CA ASP A 443 27.84 -4.66 -13.30
C ASP A 443 28.65 -3.65 -12.47
N ALA A 444 29.85 -4.05 -12.01
CA ALA A 444 30.76 -3.17 -11.28
C ALA A 444 31.16 -1.93 -12.08
N ARG A 445 31.24 -2.02 -13.42
CA ARG A 445 31.53 -0.87 -14.29
C ARG A 445 30.39 0.15 -14.26
N HIS A 446 29.15 -0.29 -14.25
CA HIS A 446 27.99 0.60 -14.16
C HIS A 446 27.96 1.38 -12.85
N TYR A 447 28.39 0.77 -11.74
CA TYR A 447 28.51 1.46 -10.44
C TYR A 447 29.64 2.50 -10.45
N LEU A 448 30.81 2.15 -11.04
CA LEU A 448 31.93 3.06 -11.15
C LEU A 448 31.60 4.26 -12.05
N ASP A 449 30.89 4.05 -13.13
CA ASP A 449 30.48 5.12 -14.04
C ASP A 449 29.38 6.00 -13.42
N ALA A 450 28.43 5.42 -12.70
CA ALA A 450 27.44 6.16 -11.92
C ALA A 450 28.12 6.99 -10.82
N TRP A 451 29.08 6.40 -10.09
CA TRP A 451 29.86 7.11 -9.05
C TRP A 451 30.66 8.29 -9.63
N LYS A 452 31.36 8.08 -10.75
CA LYS A 452 32.09 9.13 -11.47
C LYS A 452 31.17 10.25 -11.95
N SER A 453 29.96 9.92 -12.40
CA SER A 453 28.98 10.92 -12.84
C SER A 453 28.45 11.78 -11.69
N VAL A 454 28.29 11.21 -10.50
CA VAL A 454 27.85 11.92 -9.29
C VAL A 454 28.98 12.79 -8.73
N THR A 455 30.19 12.22 -8.61
CA THR A 455 31.35 12.97 -8.09
C THR A 455 31.84 14.06 -9.07
N GLY A 456 31.78 13.83 -10.37
CA GLY A 456 32.06 14.82 -11.39
C GLY A 456 31.10 16.02 -11.37
N ARG A 457 29.81 15.80 -11.05
CA ARG A 457 28.84 16.91 -10.89
C ARG A 457 29.06 17.72 -9.61
N LEU A 458 29.59 17.11 -8.57
CA LEU A 458 29.91 17.81 -7.31
C LEU A 458 31.18 18.68 -7.43
N SER A 459 32.13 18.30 -8.31
CA SER A 459 33.35 19.10 -8.57
C SER A 459 33.08 20.34 -9.44
N PHE A 460 32.08 20.29 -10.35
CA PHE A 460 31.69 21.46 -11.17
C PHE A 460 30.87 22.52 -10.41
N ARG A 461 30.46 22.28 -9.17
CA ARG A 461 29.68 23.21 -8.35
C ARG A 461 30.57 24.00 -7.37
N LYS A 462 31.89 23.79 -7.39
CA LYS A 462 32.88 24.48 -6.55
C LYS A 462 33.86 25.36 -7.35
N GLY A 463 33.61 25.61 -8.64
CA GLY A 463 34.33 26.54 -9.48
C GLY A 463 33.48 27.77 -9.80
#